data_7c81200e1398fdbad606f60e44de12a0
#
_entry.id   7c81200e1398fdbad606f60e44de12a0
#
_cell.length_a   1.000
_cell.length_b   1.000
_cell.length_c   1.000
_cell.angle_alpha   90.00
_cell.angle_beta   90.00
_cell.angle_gamma   90.00
#
_symmetry.space_group_name_H-M   'P 1'
#
loop_
_entity.id
_entity.type
_entity.pdbx_description
1 polymer ?
#
loop_
_entity_poly.entity_id
_entity_poly.type
_entity_poly.pdbx_seq_one_letter_code
_entity_poly.pdbx_strand_id
1 'polypeptide(L)'
;IECTPFKHQEGIENYDKAKILEQYRSDLSELYIFPDDTTNMLEPTFVSSLKTGFFDTDGYIILHGTYREEDYEAEVQRLSSIEYTLSTQEERITTRIQYDEESYALPAYVAIDGYDYEYEYALLDEKNHTVTYILLSYPKYVDLREYEEYLKLDRDEYKLKDSLHQFSIYENADASQD
;
A
#
# COMPACT_ATOMS: atom_id res chain seq x y z
N ILE A 1 16.67 -8.96 25.06
CA ILE A 1 15.70 -9.00 23.92
C ILE A 1 16.49 -8.53 22.73
N GLU A 2 16.91 -9.46 21.86
CA GLU A 2 17.55 -9.09 20.58
C GLU A 2 16.49 -8.44 19.71
N CYS A 3 16.68 -7.16 19.36
CA CYS A 3 15.86 -6.50 18.37
C CYS A 3 16.18 -7.10 17.00
N THR A 4 15.21 -7.75 16.37
CA THR A 4 15.34 -8.20 14.99
C THR A 4 15.64 -6.99 14.10
N PRO A 5 16.71 -6.98 13.31
CA PRO A 5 17.03 -5.85 12.43
C PRO A 5 16.02 -5.77 11.29
N PHE A 6 15.88 -4.58 10.68
CA PHE A 6 15.17 -4.43 9.42
C PHE A 6 15.90 -5.21 8.31
N LYS A 7 15.13 -5.97 7.55
CA LYS A 7 15.61 -6.63 6.33
C LYS A 7 15.34 -5.69 5.17
N HIS A 8 16.40 -5.06 4.67
CA HIS A 8 16.35 -4.18 3.50
C HIS A 8 16.60 -4.99 2.23
N GLN A 9 15.79 -4.76 1.20
CA GLN A 9 15.94 -5.34 -0.15
C GLN A 9 15.71 -4.23 -1.18
N GLU A 10 16.58 -4.16 -2.17
CA GLU A 10 16.53 -3.19 -3.26
C GLU A 10 16.80 -3.92 -4.59
N GLY A 11 16.16 -3.44 -5.66
CA GLY A 11 16.26 -4.00 -7.00
C GLY A 11 15.05 -4.83 -7.41
N ILE A 12 14.68 -4.72 -8.67
CA ILE A 12 13.46 -5.34 -9.21
C ILE A 12 13.51 -6.88 -9.18
N GLU A 13 14.69 -7.46 -9.18
CA GLU A 13 14.90 -8.91 -9.04
C GLU A 13 14.39 -9.45 -7.69
N ASN A 14 14.21 -8.58 -6.70
CA ASN A 14 13.68 -8.91 -5.39
C ASN A 14 12.15 -8.78 -5.31
N TYR A 15 11.50 -8.26 -6.35
CA TYR A 15 10.05 -8.20 -6.38
C TYR A 15 9.46 -9.56 -6.74
N ASP A 16 8.86 -10.18 -5.78
CA ASP A 16 8.06 -11.40 -5.91
C ASP A 16 6.92 -11.31 -4.89
N LYS A 17 5.73 -10.99 -5.37
CA LYS A 17 4.57 -10.73 -4.52
C LYS A 17 4.27 -11.89 -3.57
N ALA A 18 4.35 -13.12 -4.04
CA ALA A 18 4.08 -14.29 -3.21
C ALA A 18 5.11 -14.45 -2.08
N LYS A 19 6.41 -14.25 -2.38
CA LYS A 19 7.46 -14.30 -1.37
C LYS A 19 7.39 -13.15 -0.38
N ILE A 20 6.99 -11.96 -0.85
CA ILE A 20 6.79 -10.81 0.03
C ILE A 20 5.68 -11.12 1.02
N LEU A 21 4.55 -11.67 0.56
CA LEU A 21 3.43 -12.05 1.43
C LEU A 21 3.80 -13.13 2.45
N GLU A 22 4.67 -14.07 2.10
CA GLU A 22 5.17 -15.07 3.06
C GLU A 22 6.01 -14.45 4.20
N GLN A 23 6.69 -13.33 3.92
CA GLN A 23 7.53 -12.61 4.89
C GLN A 23 6.77 -11.54 5.66
N TYR A 24 5.78 -10.93 5.01
CA TYR A 24 4.96 -9.87 5.57
C TYR A 24 3.81 -10.48 6.37
N ARG A 25 3.95 -10.44 7.70
CA ARG A 25 2.93 -10.93 8.60
C ARG A 25 1.96 -9.80 8.90
N SER A 26 0.83 -9.82 8.23
CA SER A 26 -0.31 -8.97 8.49
C SER A 26 -1.57 -9.82 8.40
N ASP A 27 -2.50 -9.57 9.28
CA ASP A 27 -3.83 -10.17 9.19
C ASP A 27 -4.71 -9.48 8.13
N LEU A 28 -4.24 -8.36 7.56
CA LEU A 28 -5.05 -7.47 6.75
C LEU A 28 -4.58 -7.34 5.32
N SER A 29 -3.28 -7.14 5.09
CA SER A 29 -2.79 -6.89 3.73
C SER A 29 -2.42 -8.17 3.00
N GLU A 30 -3.04 -8.34 1.84
CA GLU A 30 -2.65 -9.30 0.81
C GLU A 30 -1.96 -8.60 -0.37
N LEU A 31 -1.49 -7.37 -0.18
CA LEU A 31 -0.97 -6.50 -1.24
C LEU A 31 -2.01 -6.33 -2.37
N TYR A 32 -3.17 -5.85 -2.01
CA TYR A 32 -4.35 -5.76 -2.89
C TYR A 32 -4.10 -4.97 -4.17
N ILE A 33 -3.33 -3.87 -4.08
CA ILE A 33 -3.06 -3.00 -5.24
C ILE A 33 -1.79 -3.37 -6.00
N PHE A 34 -0.85 -4.08 -5.37
CA PHE A 34 0.40 -4.46 -6.03
C PHE A 34 0.14 -5.44 -7.18
N PRO A 35 0.75 -5.25 -8.36
CA PRO A 35 0.61 -6.17 -9.47
C PRO A 35 1.27 -7.51 -9.17
N ASP A 36 0.80 -8.58 -9.82
CA ASP A 36 1.36 -9.91 -9.64
C ASP A 36 2.76 -10.03 -10.27
N ASP A 37 3.01 -9.28 -11.34
CA ASP A 37 4.31 -9.19 -12.00
C ASP A 37 4.56 -7.78 -12.55
N THR A 38 5.76 -7.54 -13.04
CA THR A 38 6.20 -6.25 -13.58
C THR A 38 6.45 -6.26 -15.09
N THR A 39 5.90 -7.24 -15.79
CA THR A 39 6.17 -7.47 -17.22
C THR A 39 5.83 -6.28 -18.10
N ASN A 40 4.76 -5.56 -17.79
CA ASN A 40 4.31 -4.39 -18.55
C ASN A 40 4.95 -3.07 -18.08
N MET A 41 5.82 -3.12 -17.09
CA MET A 41 6.52 -1.93 -16.61
C MET A 41 7.80 -1.68 -17.39
N LEU A 42 8.02 -0.42 -17.72
CA LEU A 42 9.29 0.10 -18.20
C LEU A 42 10.08 0.60 -16.98
N GLU A 43 11.36 0.20 -16.92
CA GLU A 43 12.27 0.66 -15.87
C GLU A 43 11.72 0.51 -14.42
N PRO A 44 11.16 -0.66 -14.05
CA PRO A 44 10.62 -0.82 -12.72
C PRO A 44 11.72 -0.78 -11.65
N THR A 45 11.40 -0.15 -10.52
CA THR A 45 12.26 -0.14 -9.33
C THR A 45 11.50 -0.69 -8.13
N PHE A 46 12.20 -1.37 -7.26
CA PHE A 46 11.63 -1.97 -6.06
C PHE A 46 12.54 -1.75 -4.86
N VAL A 47 11.92 -1.42 -3.74
CA VAL A 47 12.59 -1.36 -2.45
C VAL A 47 11.64 -1.81 -1.35
N SER A 48 12.16 -2.54 -0.39
CA SER A 48 11.45 -2.86 0.84
C SER A 48 12.39 -2.82 2.05
N SER A 49 11.86 -2.48 3.18
CA SER A 49 12.56 -2.55 4.46
C SER A 49 11.56 -3.00 5.52
N LEU A 50 11.68 -4.25 5.93
CA LEU A 50 10.72 -4.91 6.81
C LEU A 50 11.40 -5.46 8.07
N LYS A 51 10.76 -5.26 9.21
CA LYS A 51 11.13 -5.84 10.49
C LYS A 51 9.97 -6.66 11.02
N THR A 52 10.07 -7.97 10.92
CA THR A 52 9.04 -8.88 11.36
C THR A 52 9.17 -9.15 12.85
N GLY A 53 8.15 -8.80 13.63
CA GLY A 53 7.99 -9.09 15.04
C GLY A 53 7.26 -10.41 15.29
N PHE A 54 6.83 -10.61 16.54
CA PHE A 54 6.02 -11.78 16.90
C PHE A 54 4.58 -11.67 16.42
N PHE A 55 4.05 -10.46 16.35
CA PHE A 55 2.63 -10.17 16.07
C PHE A 55 2.42 -9.35 14.81
N ASP A 56 3.40 -8.54 14.41
CA ASP A 56 3.30 -7.56 13.35
C ASP A 56 4.60 -7.47 12.53
N THR A 57 4.54 -6.71 11.45
CA THR A 57 5.69 -6.37 10.63
C THR A 57 5.72 -4.86 10.45
N ASP A 58 6.79 -4.21 10.94
CA ASP A 58 7.04 -2.80 10.71
C ASP A 58 7.80 -2.60 9.40
N GLY A 59 7.52 -1.54 8.65
CA GLY A 59 8.33 -1.21 7.50
C GLY A 59 7.57 -0.65 6.31
N TYR A 60 8.18 -0.78 5.15
CA TYR A 60 7.61 -0.31 3.90
C TYR A 60 7.97 -1.22 2.72
N ILE A 61 7.11 -1.17 1.73
CA ILE A 61 7.29 -1.79 0.41
C ILE A 61 6.92 -0.74 -0.62
N ILE A 62 7.82 -0.45 -1.57
CA ILE A 62 7.60 0.50 -2.64
C ILE A 62 7.99 -0.14 -3.96
N LEU A 63 7.04 -0.17 -4.90
CA LEU A 63 7.26 -0.56 -6.29
C LEU A 63 6.88 0.62 -7.17
N HIS A 64 7.79 1.01 -8.05
CA HIS A 64 7.58 2.14 -8.95
C HIS A 64 7.85 1.69 -10.38
N GLY A 65 6.98 2.03 -11.30
CA GLY A 65 7.14 1.68 -12.69
C GLY A 65 6.45 2.66 -13.63
N THR A 66 7.10 2.89 -14.78
CA THR A 66 6.54 3.62 -15.90
C THR A 66 5.92 2.62 -16.87
N TYR A 67 4.83 3.00 -17.50
CA TYR A 67 4.10 2.17 -18.44
C TYR A 67 4.07 2.84 -19.84
N ARG A 68 3.80 2.05 -20.88
CA ARG A 68 3.30 2.62 -22.13
C ARG A 68 1.89 3.14 -21.89
N GLU A 69 1.44 4.08 -22.70
CA GLU A 69 0.12 4.71 -22.55
C GLU A 69 -1.01 3.68 -22.41
N GLU A 70 -1.07 2.70 -23.33
CA GLU A 70 -2.11 1.66 -23.29
C GLU A 70 -2.03 0.77 -22.03
N ASP A 71 -0.82 0.44 -21.59
CA ASP A 71 -0.59 -0.36 -20.38
C ASP A 71 -0.91 0.45 -19.10
N TYR A 72 -0.65 1.78 -19.12
CA TYR A 72 -1.03 2.68 -18.04
C TYR A 72 -2.55 2.77 -17.88
N GLU A 73 -3.27 2.97 -18.99
CA GLU A 73 -4.74 3.00 -18.97
C GLU A 73 -5.32 1.68 -18.46
N ALA A 74 -4.76 0.54 -18.89
CA ALA A 74 -5.17 -0.77 -18.42
C ALA A 74 -4.90 -0.95 -16.90
N GLU A 75 -3.77 -0.45 -16.42
CA GLU A 75 -3.42 -0.51 -15.00
C GLU A 75 -4.31 0.40 -14.14
N VAL A 76 -4.60 1.61 -14.58
CA VAL A 76 -5.57 2.50 -13.92
C VAL A 76 -6.95 1.83 -13.85
N GLN A 77 -7.39 1.20 -14.95
CA GLN A 77 -8.66 0.44 -14.96
C GLN A 77 -8.62 -0.75 -13.98
N ARG A 78 -7.52 -1.49 -13.93
CA ARG A 78 -7.34 -2.58 -12.96
C ARG A 78 -7.47 -2.06 -11.54
N LEU A 79 -6.72 -1.00 -11.18
CA LEU A 79 -6.74 -0.40 -9.85
C LEU A 79 -8.14 0.06 -9.46
N SER A 80 -8.83 0.77 -10.34
CA SER A 80 -10.19 1.29 -10.07
C SER A 80 -11.24 0.21 -9.85
N SER A 81 -10.97 -1.01 -10.30
CA SER A 81 -11.90 -2.16 -10.27
C SER A 81 -11.62 -3.14 -9.13
N ILE A 82 -10.61 -2.90 -8.31
CA ILE A 82 -10.24 -3.81 -7.21
C ILE A 82 -11.34 -3.83 -6.15
N GLU A 83 -11.83 -5.03 -5.89
CA GLU A 83 -12.68 -5.36 -4.75
C GLU A 83 -11.95 -6.41 -3.90
N TYR A 84 -12.02 -6.29 -2.59
CA TYR A 84 -11.35 -7.21 -1.68
C TYR A 84 -12.13 -7.40 -0.40
N THR A 85 -11.85 -8.50 0.29
CA THR A 85 -12.48 -8.81 1.57
C THR A 85 -11.44 -8.76 2.69
N LEU A 86 -11.70 -7.91 3.66
CA LEU A 86 -10.96 -7.89 4.91
C LEU A 86 -11.60 -8.86 5.88
N SER A 87 -10.78 -9.69 6.47
CA SER A 87 -11.22 -10.61 7.53
C SER A 87 -10.60 -10.14 8.84
N THR A 88 -11.43 -9.66 9.74
CA THR A 88 -11.06 -9.40 11.12
C THR A 88 -11.45 -10.59 11.99
N GLN A 89 -11.06 -10.58 13.27
CA GLN A 89 -11.52 -11.60 14.20
C GLN A 89 -13.04 -11.58 14.44
N GLU A 90 -13.69 -10.45 14.17
CA GLU A 90 -15.10 -10.22 14.45
C GLU A 90 -15.96 -10.23 13.19
N GLU A 91 -15.45 -9.76 12.04
CA GLU A 91 -16.23 -9.55 10.82
C GLU A 91 -15.46 -9.85 9.53
N ARG A 92 -16.21 -10.11 8.46
CA ARG A 92 -15.72 -10.11 7.08
C ARG A 92 -16.36 -8.93 6.37
N ILE A 93 -15.53 -7.99 5.93
CA ILE A 93 -15.98 -6.77 5.25
C ILE A 93 -15.51 -6.80 3.81
N THR A 94 -16.46 -6.80 2.86
CA THR A 94 -16.14 -6.62 1.44
C THR A 94 -16.08 -5.12 1.16
N THR A 95 -14.98 -4.68 0.59
CA THR A 95 -14.74 -3.27 0.30
C THR A 95 -14.14 -3.08 -1.10
N ARG A 96 -14.05 -1.86 -1.54
CA ARG A 96 -13.43 -1.47 -2.82
C ARG A 96 -12.39 -0.40 -2.58
N ILE A 97 -11.54 -0.29 -3.57
CA ILE A 97 -10.54 0.76 -3.62
C ILE A 97 -11.20 2.15 -3.63
N GLN A 98 -10.62 3.10 -2.92
CA GLN A 98 -11.06 4.48 -2.88
C GLN A 98 -10.14 5.35 -3.74
N TYR A 99 -10.74 6.30 -4.49
CA TYR A 99 -9.98 7.29 -5.25
C TYR A 99 -9.83 8.57 -4.42
N ASP A 100 -8.61 9.07 -4.29
CA ASP A 100 -8.24 10.22 -3.48
C ASP A 100 -7.38 11.19 -4.30
N GLU A 101 -7.85 12.42 -4.46
CA GLU A 101 -7.14 13.49 -5.20
C GLU A 101 -6.46 14.51 -4.27
N GLU A 102 -6.71 14.46 -2.97
CA GLU A 102 -6.37 15.56 -2.06
C GLU A 102 -5.29 15.20 -1.04
N SER A 103 -5.23 13.96 -0.59
CA SER A 103 -4.37 13.58 0.54
C SER A 103 -2.89 13.41 0.18
N TYR A 104 -2.56 13.32 -1.12
CA TYR A 104 -1.20 13.09 -1.62
C TYR A 104 -0.79 14.14 -2.65
N ALA A 105 0.48 14.17 -3.01
CA ALA A 105 0.99 15.06 -4.05
C ALA A 105 0.48 14.71 -5.46
N LEU A 106 0.05 13.47 -5.67
CA LEU A 106 -0.56 12.93 -6.89
C LEU A 106 -1.88 12.24 -6.52
N PRO A 107 -2.82 12.11 -7.46
CA PRO A 107 -4.01 11.28 -7.26
C PRO A 107 -3.64 9.85 -6.86
N ALA A 108 -4.45 9.24 -6.01
CA ALA A 108 -4.19 7.91 -5.48
C ALA A 108 -5.40 6.99 -5.56
N TYR A 109 -5.14 5.69 -5.75
CA TYR A 109 -6.07 4.63 -5.37
C TYR A 109 -5.64 4.07 -4.01
N VAL A 110 -6.55 4.08 -3.04
CA VAL A 110 -6.27 3.72 -1.65
C VAL A 110 -7.04 2.45 -1.29
N ALA A 111 -6.32 1.41 -0.87
CA ALA A 111 -6.88 0.17 -0.37
C ALA A 111 -6.98 0.16 1.17
N ILE A 112 -5.93 0.57 1.86
CA ILE A 112 -5.89 0.60 3.33
C ILE A 112 -5.40 1.99 3.74
N ASP A 113 -6.12 2.63 4.66
CA ASP A 113 -5.77 3.96 5.17
C ASP A 113 -5.82 4.01 6.70
N GLY A 114 -4.83 3.42 7.32
CA GLY A 114 -4.61 3.47 8.76
C GLY A 114 -5.25 2.34 9.56
N TYR A 115 -5.93 1.38 8.91
CA TYR A 115 -6.44 0.22 9.62
C TYR A 115 -5.28 -0.64 10.11
N ASP A 116 -5.26 -0.92 11.40
CA ASP A 116 -4.16 -1.61 12.11
C ASP A 116 -2.77 -0.99 11.83
N TYR A 117 -2.74 0.36 11.70
CA TYR A 117 -1.55 1.14 11.38
C TYR A 117 -0.90 0.81 10.02
N GLU A 118 -1.67 0.20 9.12
CA GLU A 118 -1.26 -0.08 7.74
C GLU A 118 -1.85 0.92 6.77
N TYR A 119 -1.09 1.17 5.70
CA TYR A 119 -1.47 2.05 4.60
C TYR A 119 -1.05 1.39 3.30
N GLU A 120 -2.01 1.12 2.41
CA GLU A 120 -1.73 0.56 1.09
C GLU A 120 -2.41 1.42 0.03
N TYR A 121 -1.62 2.01 -0.85
CA TYR A 121 -2.12 2.90 -1.89
C TYR A 121 -1.20 2.92 -3.12
N ALA A 122 -1.74 3.36 -4.26
CA ALA A 122 -1.01 3.59 -5.49
C ALA A 122 -1.16 5.04 -5.94
N LEU A 123 -0.04 5.73 -6.14
CA LEU A 123 0.02 7.09 -6.69
C LEU A 123 0.07 7.04 -8.21
N LEU A 124 -0.68 7.93 -8.86
CA LEU A 124 -0.85 7.99 -10.30
C LEU A 124 -0.21 9.26 -10.86
N ASP A 125 0.79 9.13 -11.70
CA ASP A 125 1.33 10.22 -12.51
C ASP A 125 0.89 10.02 -13.98
N GLU A 126 -0.25 10.58 -14.32
CA GLU A 126 -0.82 10.49 -15.66
C GLU A 126 0.10 11.10 -16.72
N LYS A 127 0.78 12.20 -16.40
CA LYS A 127 1.66 12.89 -17.32
C LYS A 127 2.85 12.04 -17.77
N ASN A 128 3.40 11.25 -16.84
CA ASN A 128 4.57 10.41 -17.07
C ASN A 128 4.20 8.93 -17.23
N HIS A 129 2.91 8.57 -17.19
CA HIS A 129 2.39 7.21 -17.21
C HIS A 129 3.06 6.32 -16.14
N THR A 130 3.20 6.85 -14.93
CA THR A 130 3.89 6.18 -13.85
C THR A 130 2.92 5.83 -12.72
N VAL A 131 3.08 4.64 -12.15
CA VAL A 131 2.37 4.22 -10.94
C VAL A 131 3.39 3.86 -9.88
N THR A 132 3.18 4.39 -8.67
CA THR A 132 3.97 4.04 -7.49
C THR A 132 3.08 3.34 -6.48
N TYR A 133 3.35 2.07 -6.21
CA TYR A 133 2.63 1.24 -5.24
C TYR A 133 3.35 1.29 -3.92
N ILE A 134 2.63 1.58 -2.86
CA ILE A 134 3.19 1.80 -1.53
C ILE A 134 2.41 0.98 -0.50
N LEU A 135 3.14 0.25 0.33
CA LEU A 135 2.66 -0.30 1.58
C LEU A 135 3.51 0.27 2.71
N LEU A 136 2.86 0.83 3.73
CA LEU A 136 3.47 1.25 4.98
C LEU A 136 2.84 0.49 6.12
N SER A 137 3.66 -0.05 7.01
CA SER A 137 3.21 -0.65 8.25
C SER A 137 3.91 0.01 9.43
N TYR A 138 3.14 0.51 10.37
CA TYR A 138 3.64 1.26 11.53
C TYR A 138 4.62 2.38 11.13
N PRO A 139 4.27 3.27 10.18
CA PRO A 139 5.19 4.24 9.59
C PRO A 139 5.86 5.16 10.61
N LYS A 140 5.27 5.35 11.78
CA LYS A 140 5.85 6.12 12.88
C LYS A 140 7.23 5.59 13.35
N TYR A 141 7.47 4.29 13.18
CA TYR A 141 8.70 3.63 13.64
C TYR A 141 9.71 3.38 12.53
N VAL A 142 9.43 3.92 11.33
CA VAL A 142 10.22 3.68 10.12
C VAL A 142 10.80 4.98 9.59
N ASP A 143 12.05 4.95 9.10
CA ASP A 143 12.66 6.09 8.43
C ASP A 143 12.16 6.18 6.98
N LEU A 144 11.32 7.17 6.69
CA LEU A 144 10.71 7.40 5.39
C LEU A 144 11.20 8.69 4.71
N ARG A 145 12.32 9.31 5.19
CA ARG A 145 12.79 10.59 4.68
C ARG A 145 13.16 10.55 3.20
N GLU A 146 13.66 9.43 2.70
CA GLU A 146 13.99 9.26 1.27
C GLU A 146 12.76 9.14 0.36
N TYR A 147 11.58 8.91 0.94
CA TYR A 147 10.33 8.64 0.23
C TYR A 147 9.22 9.65 0.55
N GLU A 148 9.59 10.83 1.06
CA GLU A 148 8.63 11.86 1.46
C GLU A 148 7.65 12.26 0.35
N GLU A 149 8.08 12.23 -0.90
CA GLU A 149 7.26 12.54 -2.07
C GLU A 149 6.09 11.56 -2.28
N TYR A 150 6.19 10.35 -1.73
CA TYR A 150 5.17 9.31 -1.84
C TYR A 150 4.21 9.28 -0.64
N LEU A 151 4.44 10.11 0.36
CA LEU A 151 3.66 10.11 1.58
C LEU A 151 2.48 11.08 1.51
N LYS A 152 1.51 10.91 2.42
CA LYS A 152 0.43 11.88 2.62
C LYS A 152 0.99 13.27 2.88
N LEU A 153 0.32 14.30 2.38
CA LEU A 153 0.67 15.70 2.62
C LEU A 153 0.59 16.06 4.09
N ASP A 154 -0.43 15.56 4.80
CA ASP A 154 -0.50 15.64 6.25
C ASP A 154 0.21 14.44 6.90
N ARG A 155 1.44 14.67 7.36
CA ARG A 155 2.24 13.65 8.06
C ARG A 155 1.65 13.24 9.41
N ASP A 156 0.81 14.07 10.00
CA ASP A 156 0.16 13.77 11.27
C ASP A 156 -0.86 12.63 11.15
N GLU A 157 -1.35 12.36 9.95
CA GLU A 157 -2.22 11.22 9.68
C GLU A 157 -1.54 9.86 9.88
N TYR A 158 -0.21 9.80 9.81
CA TYR A 158 0.56 8.58 10.10
C TYR A 158 0.84 8.35 11.60
N LYS A 159 0.33 9.19 12.48
CA LYS A 159 0.39 8.93 13.93
C LYS A 159 -0.45 7.69 14.26
N LEU A 160 -0.03 6.97 15.30
CA LEU A 160 -0.85 5.90 15.86
C LEU A 160 -2.23 6.47 16.21
N LYS A 161 -3.26 5.99 15.53
CA LYS A 161 -4.66 6.37 15.78
C LYS A 161 -5.26 5.41 16.80
N ASP A 162 -6.25 5.86 17.54
CA ASP A 162 -7.06 5.01 18.38
C ASP A 162 -7.82 4.00 17.49
N SER A 163 -7.99 2.77 17.95
CA SER A 163 -8.65 1.69 17.23
C SER A 163 -10.04 2.05 16.69
N LEU A 164 -10.74 2.95 17.37
CA LEU A 164 -12.06 3.44 16.95
C LEU A 164 -12.05 4.29 15.67
N HIS A 165 -10.90 4.81 15.26
CA HIS A 165 -10.76 5.62 14.04
C HIS A 165 -10.27 4.82 12.82
N GLN A 166 -9.96 3.54 12.99
CA GLN A 166 -9.39 2.69 11.94
C GLN A 166 -10.41 2.24 10.89
N PHE A 167 -11.69 2.33 11.18
CA PHE A 167 -12.78 1.85 10.33
C PHE A 167 -13.38 2.89 9.38
N SER A 168 -12.94 4.14 9.41
CA SER A 168 -13.60 5.24 8.69
C SER A 168 -13.70 5.04 7.17
N ILE A 169 -12.77 4.32 6.57
CA ILE A 169 -12.78 4.04 5.12
C ILE A 169 -13.79 2.93 4.79
N TYR A 170 -13.91 1.95 5.63
CA TYR A 170 -14.78 0.79 5.41
C TYR A 170 -16.26 1.13 5.61
N GLU A 171 -16.56 2.00 6.55
CA GLU A 171 -17.92 2.52 6.75
C GLU A 171 -18.44 3.27 5.52
N ASN A 172 -17.56 3.99 4.80
CA ASN A 172 -17.95 4.71 3.59
C ASN A 172 -18.14 3.80 2.37
N ALA A 173 -17.51 2.64 2.34
CA ALA A 173 -17.68 1.68 1.24
C ALA A 173 -19.03 0.94 1.32
N ASP A 174 -19.53 0.65 2.52
CA ASP A 174 -20.82 -0.01 2.73
C ASP A 174 -22.01 0.95 2.53
N ALA A 175 -21.85 2.23 2.85
CA ALA A 175 -22.90 3.24 2.69
C ALA A 175 -23.30 3.54 1.23
N SER A 176 -22.52 3.05 0.26
CA SER A 176 -22.77 3.25 -1.18
C SER A 176 -23.53 2.08 -1.84
N GLN A 177 -24.01 1.10 -1.07
CA GLN A 177 -24.71 -0.09 -1.58
C GLN A 177 -26.24 -0.09 -1.35
N ASP A 178 -26.83 1.03 -0.83
CA ASP A 178 -28.27 1.24 -0.72
C ASP A 178 -28.84 1.99 -1.92
#